data_aecbecfc024abaad8001d617246c0327
#
_entry.id   aecbecfc024abaad8001d617246c0327
#
_cell.length_a   1.000
_cell.length_b   1.000
_cell.length_c   1.000
_cell.angle_alpha   90.00
_cell.angle_beta   90.00
_cell.angle_gamma   90.00
#
_symmetry.space_group_name_H-M   'P 1'
#
loop_
_entity.id
_entity.type
_entity.pdbx_description
1 polymer ?
#
loop_
_entity_poly.entity_id
_entity_poly.type
_entity_poly.pdbx_seq_one_letter_code
_entity_poly.pdbx_strand_id
1 'polypeptide(L)'
;MRHHRYNPDFNFVVEPEDFNKYSDKELLQYCLGATMYMPGIKDFTMKILNKEMLGLTSMVFCFEDACSEELVQAAEQNVLHVLDALSTALDTGVVTYDYLPLIFCRVRNQQQFEHFAEQLTPHHVKVLTGFNFPKFNAHNAEVYLYYLQKLNDKFGEIIYGMPIIEDPEVAYRESRISELVGIKKILDKYKEIILQVRVGATDFSSCFGVRRGVDYSIYDIMTVREILADIVNLFGRNNDYVISGPVWEYFRVSKQMMFETLPTHNIDDCLMKRIPIVNNEIDGLLREVILDKANGFVGRTVIHPSHIKYVNALQAVTKEEYNDAVSILGSEKGGVFKGECGNKMNEVKPHTTWAQKIYMRSRGYGVIENENDFINLFSEK
;
A
#
# COMPACT_ATOMS: atom_id res chain seq x y z
N MET A 1 -2.26 8.45 13.10
CA MET A 1 -0.94 7.84 12.77
C MET A 1 -0.32 8.60 11.62
N ARG A 2 1.01 8.69 11.51
CA ARG A 2 1.73 9.37 10.43
C ARG A 2 2.86 8.50 9.89
N HIS A 3 3.09 8.59 8.59
CA HIS A 3 4.11 7.78 7.90
C HIS A 3 5.56 8.15 8.25
N HIS A 4 5.82 9.42 8.59
CA HIS A 4 7.19 9.96 8.67
C HIS A 4 7.69 10.16 10.11
N ARG A 5 7.18 9.38 11.07
CA ARG A 5 7.63 9.46 12.49
C ARG A 5 9.09 9.12 12.72
N TYR A 6 9.77 8.52 11.75
CA TYR A 6 11.21 8.29 11.77
C TYR A 6 12.03 9.57 11.50
N ASN A 7 11.39 10.64 11.01
CA ASN A 7 12.01 11.95 10.77
C ASN A 7 11.09 13.07 11.30
N PRO A 8 10.98 13.22 12.65
CA PRO A 8 10.01 14.13 13.26
C PRO A 8 10.34 15.62 13.06
N ASP A 9 11.59 15.93 12.74
CA ASP A 9 12.07 17.31 12.53
C ASP A 9 11.97 17.76 11.07
N PHE A 10 11.41 16.94 10.18
CA PHE A 10 11.22 17.31 8.78
C PHE A 10 10.13 18.39 8.67
N ASN A 11 10.44 19.46 7.96
CA ASN A 11 9.51 20.57 7.73
C ASN A 11 8.71 20.35 6.45
N PHE A 12 7.43 20.01 6.60
CA PHE A 12 6.50 19.93 5.47
C PHE A 12 5.97 21.33 5.10
N VAL A 13 5.66 21.51 3.82
CA VAL A 13 4.89 22.68 3.33
C VAL A 13 3.45 22.58 3.81
N VAL A 14 2.89 21.35 3.74
CA VAL A 14 1.61 21.00 4.36
C VAL A 14 1.81 19.68 5.09
N GLU A 15 1.53 19.70 6.40
CA GLU A 15 1.66 18.52 7.25
C GLU A 15 0.69 17.42 6.83
N PRO A 16 1.12 16.14 6.88
CA PRO A 16 0.20 15.02 6.71
C PRO A 16 -0.82 14.97 7.85
N GLU A 17 -2.04 14.55 7.53
CA GLU A 17 -3.09 14.32 8.52
C GLU A 17 -2.79 13.08 9.36
N ASP A 18 -3.27 13.09 10.60
CA ASP A 18 -3.31 11.88 11.40
C ASP A 18 -4.47 10.99 10.97
N PHE A 19 -4.23 9.69 10.95
CA PHE A 19 -5.23 8.68 10.60
C PHE A 19 -5.14 7.44 11.50
N ASN A 20 -6.22 6.70 11.57
CA ASN A 20 -6.31 5.39 12.22
C ASN A 20 -7.40 4.55 11.56
N LYS A 21 -7.69 3.34 12.07
CA LYS A 21 -8.67 2.44 11.44
C LYS A 21 -10.09 3.01 11.30
N TYR A 22 -10.43 4.06 12.05
CA TYR A 22 -11.73 4.73 12.03
C TYR A 22 -11.77 5.99 11.16
N SER A 23 -10.66 6.30 10.51
CA SER A 23 -10.63 7.40 9.53
C SER A 23 -11.49 7.06 8.32
N ASP A 24 -11.98 8.11 7.66
CA ASP A 24 -12.78 7.96 6.46
C ASP A 24 -12.10 7.05 5.44
N LYS A 25 -12.84 6.12 4.88
CA LYS A 25 -12.35 5.17 3.88
C LYS A 25 -11.66 5.85 2.71
N GLU A 26 -12.19 6.99 2.24
CA GLU A 26 -11.61 7.75 1.12
C GLU A 26 -10.16 8.19 1.41
N LEU A 27 -9.86 8.60 2.65
CA LEU A 27 -8.50 8.89 3.07
C LEU A 27 -7.71 7.60 3.33
N LEU A 28 -8.31 6.67 4.07
CA LEU A 28 -7.63 5.48 4.57
C LEU A 28 -7.06 4.60 3.45
N GLN A 29 -7.78 4.48 2.32
CA GLN A 29 -7.31 3.73 1.15
C GLN A 29 -6.01 4.28 0.53
N TYR A 30 -5.68 5.56 0.76
CA TYR A 30 -4.42 6.16 0.33
C TYR A 30 -3.32 6.04 1.40
N CYS A 31 -3.66 5.72 2.65
CA CYS A 31 -2.75 5.77 3.80
C CYS A 31 -2.04 4.44 4.12
N LEU A 32 -2.21 3.37 3.32
CA LEU A 32 -1.54 2.11 3.64
C LEU A 32 -0.01 2.16 3.43
N GLY A 33 0.47 2.89 2.45
CA GLY A 33 1.89 3.13 2.20
C GLY A 33 2.68 1.85 1.99
N ALA A 34 3.76 1.71 2.75
CA ALA A 34 4.57 0.50 2.82
C ALA A 34 3.85 -0.56 3.67
N THR A 35 2.99 -1.35 3.05
CA THR A 35 2.25 -2.42 3.75
C THR A 35 3.18 -3.61 3.99
N MET A 36 3.58 -3.83 5.26
CA MET A 36 4.58 -4.84 5.61
C MET A 36 3.94 -6.20 5.87
N TYR A 37 4.31 -7.17 5.04
CA TYR A 37 3.92 -8.57 5.21
C TYR A 37 4.92 -9.31 6.09
N MET A 38 4.39 -10.10 7.03
CA MET A 38 5.19 -10.89 7.97
C MET A 38 4.53 -12.24 8.25
N PRO A 39 5.33 -13.29 8.59
CA PRO A 39 4.76 -14.56 8.98
C PRO A 39 3.85 -14.44 10.20
N GLY A 40 2.65 -15.03 10.16
CA GLY A 40 1.68 -15.00 11.26
C GLY A 40 2.17 -15.65 12.56
N ILE A 41 3.20 -16.51 12.48
CA ILE A 41 3.82 -17.14 13.63
C ILE A 41 4.72 -16.19 14.46
N LYS A 42 5.07 -15.02 13.94
CA LYS A 42 5.95 -14.08 14.64
C LYS A 42 5.15 -13.13 15.51
N ASP A 43 5.54 -13.04 16.77
CA ASP A 43 4.99 -12.04 17.70
C ASP A 43 5.69 -10.70 17.52
N PHE A 44 4.92 -9.68 17.20
CA PHE A 44 5.35 -8.29 17.05
C PHE A 44 4.81 -7.36 18.14
N THR A 45 4.10 -7.90 19.14
CA THR A 45 3.42 -7.12 20.18
C THR A 45 4.36 -6.11 20.83
N MET A 46 5.49 -6.57 21.37
CA MET A 46 6.43 -5.68 22.06
C MET A 46 7.06 -4.64 21.14
N LYS A 47 7.34 -4.98 19.88
CA LYS A 47 7.87 -4.03 18.90
C LYS A 47 6.89 -2.90 18.59
N ILE A 48 5.60 -3.24 18.53
CA ILE A 48 4.53 -2.25 18.32
C ILE A 48 4.37 -1.38 19.58
N LEU A 49 4.24 -1.99 20.75
CA LEU A 49 4.04 -1.28 22.02
C LEU A 49 5.21 -0.37 22.38
N ASN A 50 6.44 -0.82 22.15
CA ASN A 50 7.66 -0.04 22.38
C ASN A 50 7.94 0.99 21.28
N LYS A 51 7.09 1.06 20.24
CA LYS A 51 7.26 2.00 19.10
C LYS A 51 8.59 1.82 18.35
N GLU A 52 9.08 0.57 18.26
CA GLU A 52 10.36 0.25 17.60
C GLU A 52 10.27 0.28 16.07
N MET A 53 9.06 0.32 15.52
CA MET A 53 8.80 0.28 14.08
C MET A 53 8.23 1.63 13.59
N LEU A 54 9.02 2.69 13.74
CA LEU A 54 8.63 4.02 13.32
C LEU A 54 8.34 4.06 11.81
N GLY A 55 7.23 4.71 11.44
CA GLY A 55 6.78 4.80 10.05
C GLY A 55 6.02 3.57 9.54
N LEU A 56 5.94 2.47 10.31
CA LEU A 56 5.05 1.35 9.97
C LEU A 56 3.60 1.75 10.25
N THR A 57 2.84 1.98 9.19
CA THR A 57 1.43 2.39 9.28
C THR A 57 0.46 1.29 8.89
N SER A 58 0.91 0.27 8.18
CA SER A 58 0.09 -0.90 7.86
C SER A 58 0.92 -2.19 7.85
N MET A 59 0.35 -3.26 8.38
CA MET A 59 0.99 -4.56 8.48
C MET A 59 0.02 -5.70 8.20
N VAL A 60 0.54 -6.81 7.69
CA VAL A 60 -0.23 -7.99 7.33
C VAL A 60 0.39 -9.23 7.96
N PHE A 61 -0.31 -9.88 8.86
CA PHE A 61 0.03 -11.23 9.32
C PHE A 61 -0.39 -12.24 8.27
N CYS A 62 0.56 -13.03 7.79
CA CYS A 62 0.34 -13.95 6.69
C CYS A 62 0.16 -15.39 7.19
N PHE A 63 -0.96 -16.02 6.82
CA PHE A 63 -1.24 -17.45 7.01
C PHE A 63 -1.02 -18.28 5.75
N GLU A 64 -0.58 -17.64 4.64
CA GLU A 64 -0.39 -18.26 3.33
C GLU A 64 1.10 -18.47 3.02
N ASP A 65 1.68 -17.93 1.94
CA ASP A 65 3.03 -18.25 1.47
C ASP A 65 4.17 -18.06 2.51
N ALA A 66 4.02 -17.12 3.44
CA ALA A 66 4.99 -16.90 4.52
C ALA A 66 4.81 -17.84 5.73
N CYS A 67 3.85 -18.78 5.66
CA CYS A 67 3.52 -19.72 6.73
C CYS A 67 3.34 -21.13 6.14
N SER A 68 4.13 -22.11 6.58
CA SER A 68 3.93 -23.51 6.18
C SER A 68 2.60 -24.04 6.73
N GLU A 69 1.99 -25.01 6.07
CA GLU A 69 0.69 -25.56 6.42
C GLU A 69 0.63 -26.08 7.87
N GLU A 70 1.69 -26.72 8.32
CA GLU A 70 1.83 -27.26 9.67
C GLU A 70 1.81 -26.20 10.78
N LEU A 71 2.18 -24.95 10.43
CA LEU A 71 2.25 -23.83 11.36
C LEU A 71 1.01 -22.92 11.37
N VAL A 72 0.04 -23.17 10.49
CA VAL A 72 -1.14 -22.28 10.33
C VAL A 72 -1.88 -22.12 11.64
N GLN A 73 -2.20 -23.22 12.34
CA GLN A 73 -2.91 -23.18 13.62
C GLN A 73 -2.12 -22.40 14.69
N ALA A 74 -0.82 -22.61 14.77
CA ALA A 74 0.03 -21.86 15.70
C ALA A 74 0.10 -20.37 15.33
N ALA A 75 0.12 -20.06 14.04
CA ALA A 75 0.09 -18.68 13.55
C ALA A 75 -1.25 -17.98 13.86
N GLU A 76 -2.38 -18.67 13.71
CA GLU A 76 -3.70 -18.15 14.10
C GLU A 76 -3.75 -17.80 15.59
N GLN A 77 -3.31 -18.72 16.46
CA GLN A 77 -3.26 -18.49 17.91
C GLN A 77 -2.32 -17.34 18.28
N ASN A 78 -1.16 -17.25 17.64
CA ASN A 78 -0.25 -16.12 17.83
C ASN A 78 -0.90 -14.79 17.45
N VAL A 79 -1.58 -14.72 16.29
CA VAL A 79 -2.24 -13.49 15.86
C VAL A 79 -3.38 -13.10 16.78
N LEU A 80 -4.21 -14.04 17.22
CA LEU A 80 -5.25 -13.76 18.23
C LEU A 80 -4.63 -13.20 19.53
N HIS A 81 -3.53 -13.79 20.01
CA HIS A 81 -2.81 -13.28 21.16
C HIS A 81 -2.27 -11.85 20.95
N VAL A 82 -1.71 -11.55 19.79
CA VAL A 82 -1.25 -10.18 19.42
C VAL A 82 -2.42 -9.19 19.45
N LEU A 83 -3.55 -9.55 18.85
CA LEU A 83 -4.75 -8.70 18.82
C LEU A 83 -5.29 -8.44 20.22
N ASP A 84 -5.34 -9.47 21.10
CA ASP A 84 -5.74 -9.33 22.50
C ASP A 84 -4.81 -8.41 23.28
N ALA A 85 -3.51 -8.59 23.16
CA ALA A 85 -2.51 -7.77 23.85
C ALA A 85 -2.59 -6.30 23.43
N LEU A 86 -2.72 -6.03 22.12
CA LEU A 86 -2.84 -4.67 21.59
C LEU A 86 -4.16 -4.01 22.00
N SER A 87 -5.26 -4.75 21.99
CA SER A 87 -6.56 -4.26 22.45
C SER A 87 -6.55 -3.96 23.96
N THR A 88 -5.92 -4.82 24.77
CA THR A 88 -5.71 -4.57 26.20
C THR A 88 -4.86 -3.32 26.44
N ALA A 89 -3.81 -3.11 25.64
CA ALA A 89 -2.97 -1.93 25.72
C ALA A 89 -3.73 -0.64 25.38
N LEU A 90 -4.66 -0.70 24.43
CA LEU A 90 -5.61 0.40 24.15
C LEU A 90 -6.54 0.67 25.35
N ASP A 91 -7.17 -0.37 25.89
CA ASP A 91 -8.13 -0.23 26.99
C ASP A 91 -7.48 0.31 28.28
N THR A 92 -6.20 0.00 28.49
CA THR A 92 -5.40 0.49 29.63
C THR A 92 -4.69 1.83 29.38
N GLY A 93 -4.80 2.38 28.17
CA GLY A 93 -4.17 3.66 27.80
C GLY A 93 -2.65 3.60 27.59
N VAL A 94 -2.06 2.40 27.52
CA VAL A 94 -0.62 2.20 27.20
C VAL A 94 -0.31 2.65 25.78
N VAL A 95 -1.24 2.47 24.87
CA VAL A 95 -1.15 2.91 23.48
C VAL A 95 -2.46 3.57 23.05
N THR A 96 -2.42 4.42 22.03
CA THR A 96 -3.60 5.02 21.40
C THR A 96 -3.71 4.56 19.94
N TYR A 97 -4.88 4.70 19.33
CA TYR A 97 -5.09 4.36 17.92
C TYR A 97 -4.10 5.07 16.99
N ASP A 98 -3.62 6.25 17.35
CA ASP A 98 -2.65 6.99 16.54
C ASP A 98 -1.25 6.35 16.49
N TYR A 99 -0.99 5.36 17.33
CA TYR A 99 0.26 4.60 17.33
C TYR A 99 0.12 3.17 16.81
N LEU A 100 -1.11 2.65 16.75
CA LEU A 100 -1.32 1.30 16.24
C LEU A 100 -1.29 1.28 14.71
N PRO A 101 -0.50 0.40 14.07
CA PRO A 101 -0.59 0.22 12.64
C PRO A 101 -1.97 -0.33 12.25
N LEU A 102 -2.40 -0.07 11.03
CA LEU A 102 -3.52 -0.76 10.43
C LEU A 102 -3.16 -2.24 10.28
N ILE A 103 -3.87 -3.11 11.00
CA ILE A 103 -3.54 -4.53 11.10
C ILE A 103 -4.46 -5.34 10.18
N PHE A 104 -3.87 -6.14 9.32
CA PHE A 104 -4.56 -7.04 8.41
C PHE A 104 -4.07 -8.47 8.59
N CYS A 105 -4.89 -9.44 8.16
CA CYS A 105 -4.51 -10.84 8.06
C CYS A 105 -4.63 -11.30 6.61
N ARG A 106 -3.55 -11.83 6.00
CA ARG A 106 -3.64 -12.54 4.72
C ARG A 106 -4.04 -13.97 5.00
N VAL A 107 -5.27 -14.29 4.64
CA VAL A 107 -5.81 -15.64 4.78
C VAL A 107 -5.14 -16.62 3.84
N ARG A 108 -5.25 -17.92 4.09
CA ARG A 108 -4.69 -18.96 3.23
C ARG A 108 -5.67 -19.37 2.12
N ASN A 109 -6.89 -19.62 2.51
CA ASN A 109 -8.02 -19.98 1.67
C ASN A 109 -9.33 -19.70 2.41
N GLN A 110 -10.46 -19.98 1.77
CA GLN A 110 -11.77 -19.74 2.36
C GLN A 110 -11.98 -20.49 3.67
N GLN A 111 -11.65 -21.77 3.74
CA GLN A 111 -11.85 -22.59 4.96
C GLN A 111 -11.02 -22.06 6.13
N GLN A 112 -9.78 -21.68 5.90
CA GLN A 112 -8.92 -21.10 6.95
C GLN A 112 -9.47 -19.72 7.37
N PHE A 113 -9.97 -18.91 6.42
CA PHE A 113 -10.59 -17.61 6.73
C PHE A 113 -11.79 -17.79 7.67
N GLU A 114 -12.72 -18.67 7.35
CA GLU A 114 -13.90 -18.97 8.17
C GLU A 114 -13.49 -19.44 9.57
N HIS A 115 -12.57 -20.40 9.64
CA HIS A 115 -12.07 -20.94 10.92
C HIS A 115 -11.42 -19.86 11.82
N PHE A 116 -10.57 -18.99 11.24
CA PHE A 116 -9.96 -17.90 12.00
C PHE A 116 -10.99 -16.84 12.41
N ALA A 117 -11.90 -16.49 11.51
CA ALA A 117 -12.93 -15.48 11.74
C ALA A 117 -13.95 -15.89 12.82
N GLU A 118 -14.24 -17.19 12.96
CA GLU A 118 -15.09 -17.72 14.04
C GLU A 118 -14.50 -17.51 15.43
N GLN A 119 -13.17 -17.47 15.56
CA GLN A 119 -12.45 -17.24 16.81
C GLN A 119 -12.37 -15.76 17.20
N LEU A 120 -12.72 -14.84 16.28
CA LEU A 120 -12.68 -13.40 16.56
C LEU A 120 -13.75 -13.01 17.59
N THR A 121 -13.35 -12.11 18.47
CA THR A 121 -14.19 -11.48 19.49
C THR A 121 -14.30 -9.98 19.25
N PRO A 122 -15.27 -9.26 19.86
CA PRO A 122 -15.30 -7.79 19.82
C PRO A 122 -13.99 -7.15 20.29
N HIS A 123 -13.25 -7.80 21.19
CA HIS A 123 -11.94 -7.32 21.66
C HIS A 123 -10.89 -7.35 20.56
N HIS A 124 -10.82 -8.42 19.76
CA HIS A 124 -9.91 -8.53 18.61
C HIS A 124 -10.21 -7.49 17.52
N VAL A 125 -11.50 -7.30 17.19
CA VAL A 125 -11.88 -6.39 16.09
C VAL A 125 -11.67 -4.91 16.39
N LYS A 126 -11.47 -4.52 17.65
CA LYS A 126 -11.03 -3.16 18.00
C LYS A 126 -9.74 -2.76 17.30
N VAL A 127 -8.82 -3.70 17.10
CA VAL A 127 -7.50 -3.44 16.52
C VAL A 127 -7.33 -4.02 15.12
N LEU A 128 -8.10 -5.05 14.75
CA LEU A 128 -8.08 -5.63 13.41
C LEU A 128 -8.72 -4.65 12.41
N THR A 129 -8.02 -4.34 11.33
CA THR A 129 -8.51 -3.44 10.27
C THR A 129 -9.14 -4.22 9.12
N GLY A 130 -8.63 -5.42 8.80
CA GLY A 130 -9.18 -6.18 7.70
C GLY A 130 -8.44 -7.45 7.32
N PHE A 131 -8.80 -7.95 6.14
CA PHE A 131 -8.26 -9.19 5.57
C PHE A 131 -7.74 -8.97 4.16
N ASN A 132 -6.66 -9.69 3.82
CA ASN A 132 -6.16 -9.80 2.47
C ASN A 132 -6.54 -11.17 1.91
N PHE A 133 -7.18 -11.19 0.77
CA PHE A 133 -7.64 -12.41 0.10
C PHE A 133 -6.69 -12.75 -1.05
N PRO A 134 -5.82 -13.78 -0.90
CA PRO A 134 -4.90 -14.20 -1.94
C PRO A 134 -5.64 -14.96 -3.05
N LYS A 135 -5.02 -15.02 -4.23
CA LYS A 135 -5.53 -15.76 -5.39
C LYS A 135 -7.01 -15.49 -5.67
N PHE A 136 -7.34 -14.19 -5.52
CA PHE A 136 -8.70 -13.70 -5.63
C PHE A 136 -9.16 -13.75 -7.08
N ASN A 137 -10.26 -14.47 -7.34
CA ASN A 137 -10.82 -14.71 -8.66
C ASN A 137 -12.34 -14.63 -8.66
N ALA A 138 -12.97 -14.64 -9.83
CA ALA A 138 -14.41 -14.51 -9.97
C ALA A 138 -15.22 -15.66 -9.31
N HIS A 139 -14.60 -16.83 -9.07
CA HIS A 139 -15.25 -17.98 -8.44
C HIS A 139 -15.28 -17.89 -6.92
N ASN A 140 -14.20 -17.34 -6.29
CA ASN A 140 -14.09 -17.27 -4.84
C ASN A 140 -14.48 -15.90 -4.26
N ALA A 141 -14.52 -14.86 -5.07
CA ALA A 141 -14.74 -13.49 -4.66
C ALA A 141 -16.05 -13.27 -3.87
N GLU A 142 -17.18 -13.79 -4.39
CA GLU A 142 -18.49 -13.63 -3.75
C GLU A 142 -18.50 -14.26 -2.35
N VAL A 143 -17.88 -15.42 -2.19
CA VAL A 143 -17.85 -16.15 -0.91
C VAL A 143 -17.05 -15.40 0.13
N TYR A 144 -15.83 -14.92 -0.20
CA TYR A 144 -15.01 -14.12 0.69
C TYR A 144 -15.72 -12.86 1.14
N LEU A 145 -16.30 -12.11 0.21
CA LEU A 145 -16.88 -10.81 0.52
C LEU A 145 -18.23 -10.93 1.25
N TYR A 146 -19.02 -11.93 0.91
CA TYR A 146 -20.25 -12.22 1.64
C TYR A 146 -19.96 -12.59 3.10
N TYR A 147 -18.94 -13.43 3.35
CA TYR A 147 -18.53 -13.79 4.72
C TYR A 147 -17.97 -12.58 5.47
N LEU A 148 -17.16 -11.75 4.81
CA LEU A 148 -16.65 -10.51 5.39
C LEU A 148 -17.79 -9.55 5.77
N GLN A 149 -18.80 -9.40 4.91
CA GLN A 149 -20.00 -8.59 5.22
C GLN A 149 -20.72 -9.13 6.48
N LYS A 150 -20.88 -10.45 6.58
CA LYS A 150 -21.45 -11.06 7.78
C LYS A 150 -20.66 -10.79 9.06
N LEU A 151 -19.33 -10.73 8.97
CA LEU A 151 -18.49 -10.35 10.11
C LEU A 151 -18.75 -8.89 10.51
N ASN A 152 -18.84 -7.99 9.54
CA ASN A 152 -19.17 -6.59 9.80
C ASN A 152 -20.54 -6.46 10.49
N ASP A 153 -21.54 -7.18 10.00
CA ASP A 153 -22.89 -7.20 10.60
C ASP A 153 -22.86 -7.79 12.02
N LYS A 154 -22.09 -8.87 12.23
CA LYS A 154 -21.94 -9.53 13.55
C LYS A 154 -21.34 -8.62 14.61
N PHE A 155 -20.31 -7.86 14.24
CA PHE A 155 -19.57 -7.04 15.20
C PHE A 155 -20.04 -5.57 15.26
N GLY A 156 -20.79 -5.11 14.27
CA GLY A 156 -21.15 -3.70 14.13
C GLY A 156 -19.95 -2.80 13.85
N GLU A 157 -18.90 -3.36 13.27
CA GLU A 157 -17.60 -2.71 12.98
C GLU A 157 -17.27 -2.86 11.50
N ILE A 158 -16.54 -1.90 10.93
CA ILE A 158 -16.04 -2.03 9.56
C ILE A 158 -14.72 -2.78 9.58
N ILE A 159 -14.72 -3.97 9.00
CA ILE A 159 -13.56 -4.80 8.72
C ILE A 159 -13.39 -4.82 7.20
N TYR A 160 -12.27 -4.31 6.70
CA TYR A 160 -12.04 -4.16 5.27
C TYR A 160 -11.51 -5.42 4.61
N GLY A 161 -11.83 -5.58 3.32
CA GLY A 161 -11.23 -6.57 2.44
C GLY A 161 -10.22 -5.93 1.48
N MET A 162 -9.13 -6.62 1.23
CA MET A 162 -8.15 -6.28 0.21
C MET A 162 -7.90 -7.51 -0.68
N PRO A 163 -8.59 -7.62 -1.85
CA PRO A 163 -8.32 -8.68 -2.81
C PRO A 163 -6.91 -8.55 -3.38
N ILE A 164 -6.21 -9.68 -3.55
CA ILE A 164 -4.92 -9.74 -4.23
C ILE A 164 -5.15 -10.38 -5.60
N ILE A 165 -4.99 -9.60 -6.65
CA ILE A 165 -5.12 -10.04 -8.03
C ILE A 165 -3.80 -10.70 -8.43
N GLU A 166 -3.80 -12.03 -8.48
CA GLU A 166 -2.60 -12.85 -8.72
C GLU A 166 -2.92 -14.24 -9.28
N ASP A 167 -4.19 -14.51 -9.56
CA ASP A 167 -4.67 -15.79 -10.08
C ASP A 167 -4.17 -16.05 -11.52
N PRO A 168 -3.80 -17.30 -11.89
CA PRO A 168 -3.38 -17.66 -13.25
C PRO A 168 -4.36 -17.26 -14.35
N GLU A 169 -5.68 -17.28 -14.09
CA GLU A 169 -6.70 -16.87 -15.05
C GLU A 169 -6.56 -15.39 -15.46
N VAL A 170 -5.98 -14.57 -14.58
CA VAL A 170 -5.59 -13.18 -14.88
C VAL A 170 -4.27 -13.11 -15.62
N ALA A 171 -3.35 -14.07 -15.38
CA ALA A 171 -2.08 -14.11 -16.09
C ALA A 171 -2.23 -14.40 -17.58
N TYR A 172 -3.13 -15.30 -17.94
CA TYR A 172 -3.30 -15.76 -19.32
C TYR A 172 -4.17 -14.80 -20.13
N ARG A 173 -3.72 -14.47 -21.34
CA ARG A 173 -4.35 -13.46 -22.20
C ARG A 173 -5.77 -13.85 -22.61
N GLU A 174 -6.03 -15.13 -22.84
CA GLU A 174 -7.32 -15.67 -23.28
C GLU A 174 -8.43 -15.57 -22.23
N SER A 175 -8.10 -15.59 -20.93
CA SER A 175 -9.07 -15.52 -19.83
C SER A 175 -9.07 -14.16 -19.11
N ARG A 176 -7.95 -13.44 -19.14
CA ARG A 176 -7.69 -12.23 -18.35
C ARG A 176 -8.83 -11.23 -18.27
N ILE A 177 -9.31 -10.78 -19.43
CA ILE A 177 -10.31 -9.68 -19.45
C ILE A 177 -11.64 -10.14 -18.88
N SER A 178 -12.08 -11.36 -19.22
CA SER A 178 -13.32 -11.91 -18.67
C SER A 178 -13.24 -12.09 -17.17
N GLU A 179 -12.09 -12.57 -16.67
CA GLU A 179 -11.82 -12.77 -15.24
C GLU A 179 -11.80 -11.44 -14.48
N LEU A 180 -11.03 -10.46 -14.94
CA LEU A 180 -10.98 -9.13 -14.33
C LEU A 180 -12.35 -8.43 -14.31
N VAL A 181 -13.14 -8.57 -15.38
CA VAL A 181 -14.52 -8.03 -15.43
C VAL A 181 -15.42 -8.78 -14.45
N GLY A 182 -15.28 -10.09 -14.32
CA GLY A 182 -16.00 -10.91 -13.35
C GLY A 182 -15.69 -10.45 -11.91
N ILE A 183 -14.42 -10.35 -11.57
CA ILE A 183 -13.95 -9.85 -10.27
C ILE A 183 -14.53 -8.46 -10.00
N LYS A 184 -14.39 -7.52 -10.95
CA LYS A 184 -14.88 -6.15 -10.75
C LYS A 184 -16.37 -6.08 -10.47
N LYS A 185 -17.19 -6.85 -11.19
CA LYS A 185 -18.63 -6.90 -10.95
C LYS A 185 -19.01 -7.34 -9.53
N ILE A 186 -18.21 -8.22 -8.95
CA ILE A 186 -18.40 -8.67 -7.56
C ILE A 186 -17.92 -7.59 -6.60
N LEU A 187 -16.71 -7.03 -6.80
CA LEU A 187 -16.19 -5.96 -5.95
C LEU A 187 -17.15 -4.75 -5.91
N ASP A 188 -17.76 -4.39 -7.03
CA ASP A 188 -18.71 -3.26 -7.10
C ASP A 188 -19.94 -3.45 -6.21
N LYS A 189 -20.35 -4.69 -5.91
CA LYS A 189 -21.44 -4.98 -4.95
C LYS A 189 -21.04 -4.73 -3.50
N TYR A 190 -19.74 -4.93 -3.18
CA TYR A 190 -19.19 -4.85 -1.85
C TYR A 190 -18.23 -3.66 -1.68
N LYS A 191 -18.36 -2.65 -2.55
CA LYS A 191 -17.41 -1.55 -2.68
C LYS A 191 -17.10 -0.89 -1.33
N GLU A 192 -18.08 -0.73 -0.47
CA GLU A 192 -17.94 -0.05 0.81
C GLU A 192 -16.96 -0.74 1.78
N ILE A 193 -16.81 -2.05 1.67
CA ILE A 193 -15.88 -2.83 2.50
C ILE A 193 -14.57 -3.17 1.80
N ILE A 194 -14.36 -2.74 0.55
CA ILE A 194 -13.07 -2.90 -0.15
C ILE A 194 -12.21 -1.66 0.09
N LEU A 195 -11.03 -1.87 0.70
CA LEU A 195 -10.12 -0.75 0.99
C LEU A 195 -9.15 -0.48 -0.16
N GLN A 196 -8.47 -1.52 -0.65
CA GLN A 196 -7.53 -1.44 -1.78
C GLN A 196 -7.60 -2.74 -2.60
N VAL A 197 -7.29 -2.63 -3.89
CA VAL A 197 -6.95 -3.78 -4.74
C VAL A 197 -5.43 -3.95 -4.70
N ARG A 198 -4.96 -5.15 -4.40
CA ARG A 198 -3.53 -5.47 -4.36
C ARG A 198 -3.14 -6.37 -5.52
N VAL A 199 -1.85 -6.38 -5.86
CA VAL A 199 -1.34 -7.12 -7.02
C VAL A 199 -0.20 -8.04 -6.59
N GLY A 200 -0.25 -9.31 -6.99
CA GLY A 200 0.78 -10.32 -6.75
C GLY A 200 1.64 -10.56 -7.99
N ALA A 201 2.55 -9.64 -8.32
CA ALA A 201 3.37 -9.74 -9.52
C ALA A 201 4.39 -10.90 -9.51
N THR A 202 4.75 -11.41 -8.34
CA THR A 202 5.62 -12.59 -8.21
C THR A 202 4.89 -13.84 -8.71
N ASP A 203 3.60 -14.00 -8.37
CA ASP A 203 2.75 -15.08 -8.85
C ASP A 203 2.59 -15.02 -10.38
N PHE A 204 2.32 -13.83 -10.93
CA PHE A 204 2.29 -13.65 -12.37
C PHE A 204 3.62 -14.00 -13.05
N SER A 205 4.75 -13.61 -12.47
CA SER A 205 6.08 -13.98 -12.98
C SER A 205 6.29 -15.49 -12.97
N SER A 206 5.80 -16.16 -11.92
CA SER A 206 5.88 -17.62 -11.78
C SER A 206 5.12 -18.35 -12.90
N CYS A 207 3.96 -17.83 -13.34
CA CYS A 207 3.20 -18.43 -14.45
C CYS A 207 4.01 -18.51 -15.75
N PHE A 208 5.01 -17.66 -15.93
CA PHE A 208 5.87 -17.61 -17.13
C PHE A 208 7.29 -18.10 -16.87
N GLY A 209 7.58 -18.63 -15.69
CA GLY A 209 8.91 -19.11 -15.32
C GLY A 209 9.99 -18.02 -15.31
N VAL A 210 9.62 -16.76 -15.05
CA VAL A 210 10.52 -15.62 -15.04
C VAL A 210 10.66 -15.04 -13.62
N ARG A 211 11.83 -14.47 -13.35
CA ARG A 211 12.09 -13.70 -12.13
C ARG A 211 12.94 -12.50 -12.49
N ARG A 212 12.53 -11.30 -12.05
CA ARG A 212 13.35 -10.11 -12.28
C ARG A 212 14.65 -10.16 -11.48
N GLY A 213 15.72 -9.60 -12.04
CA GLY A 213 16.95 -9.29 -11.31
C GLY A 213 16.85 -7.93 -10.60
N VAL A 214 17.84 -7.64 -9.75
CA VAL A 214 17.91 -6.38 -8.99
C VAL A 214 17.99 -5.12 -9.89
N ASP A 215 18.49 -5.29 -11.12
CA ASP A 215 18.65 -4.22 -12.09
C ASP A 215 17.40 -3.94 -12.93
N TYR A 216 16.37 -4.77 -12.83
CA TYR A 216 15.14 -4.68 -13.60
C TYR A 216 13.96 -4.33 -12.70
N SER A 217 13.06 -3.51 -13.20
CA SER A 217 11.76 -3.29 -12.59
C SER A 217 10.77 -4.39 -13.01
N ILE A 218 9.67 -4.52 -12.28
CA ILE A 218 8.59 -5.42 -12.69
C ILE A 218 7.97 -4.96 -14.03
N TYR A 219 8.08 -3.68 -14.36
CA TYR A 219 7.60 -3.09 -15.61
C TYR A 219 8.49 -3.44 -16.82
N ASP A 220 9.70 -3.98 -16.60
CA ASP A 220 10.57 -4.49 -17.67
C ASP A 220 10.20 -5.93 -18.06
N ILE A 221 9.42 -6.64 -17.24
CA ILE A 221 8.91 -7.98 -17.52
C ILE A 221 7.64 -7.86 -18.38
N MET A 222 7.77 -8.04 -19.68
CA MET A 222 6.73 -7.75 -20.67
C MET A 222 5.36 -8.35 -20.34
N THR A 223 5.32 -9.64 -20.01
CA THR A 223 4.07 -10.33 -19.68
C THR A 223 3.42 -9.76 -18.43
N VAL A 224 4.17 -9.49 -17.38
CA VAL A 224 3.67 -8.91 -16.13
C VAL A 224 3.24 -7.46 -16.34
N ARG A 225 3.99 -6.67 -17.10
CA ARG A 225 3.62 -5.28 -17.43
C ARG A 225 2.27 -5.20 -18.14
N GLU A 226 1.99 -6.11 -19.09
CA GLU A 226 0.68 -6.16 -19.75
C GLU A 226 -0.45 -6.46 -18.76
N ILE A 227 -0.25 -7.41 -17.83
CA ILE A 227 -1.23 -7.74 -16.80
C ILE A 227 -1.50 -6.53 -15.89
N LEU A 228 -0.43 -5.86 -15.42
CA LEU A 228 -0.55 -4.67 -14.59
C LEU A 228 -1.29 -3.54 -15.31
N ALA A 229 -1.05 -3.35 -16.61
CA ALA A 229 -1.74 -2.36 -17.41
C ALA A 229 -3.26 -2.64 -17.50
N ASP A 230 -3.65 -3.90 -17.69
CA ASP A 230 -5.07 -4.30 -17.73
C ASP A 230 -5.75 -4.13 -16.36
N ILE A 231 -5.04 -4.44 -15.26
CA ILE A 231 -5.54 -4.22 -13.89
C ILE A 231 -5.78 -2.74 -13.65
N VAL A 232 -4.80 -1.88 -13.94
CA VAL A 232 -4.94 -0.42 -13.79
C VAL A 232 -6.05 0.11 -14.68
N ASN A 233 -6.13 -0.37 -15.92
CA ASN A 233 -7.17 0.02 -16.86
C ASN A 233 -8.57 -0.29 -16.32
N LEU A 234 -8.79 -1.43 -15.66
CA LEU A 234 -10.11 -1.82 -15.23
C LEU A 234 -10.48 -1.26 -13.84
N PHE A 235 -9.58 -1.32 -12.88
CA PHE A 235 -9.86 -0.91 -11.50
C PHE A 235 -9.49 0.54 -11.19
N GLY A 236 -8.54 1.13 -11.91
CA GLY A 236 -8.06 2.50 -11.68
C GLY A 236 -8.84 3.59 -12.40
N ARG A 237 -9.82 3.25 -13.27
CA ARG A 237 -10.61 4.24 -14.02
C ARG A 237 -11.32 5.21 -13.07
N ASN A 238 -11.13 6.51 -13.30
CA ASN A 238 -11.77 7.56 -12.51
C ASN A 238 -11.56 7.44 -11.00
N ASN A 239 -10.42 6.88 -10.58
CA ASN A 239 -10.11 6.56 -9.18
C ASN A 239 -11.13 5.60 -8.52
N ASP A 240 -11.70 4.69 -9.29
CA ASP A 240 -12.75 3.77 -8.83
C ASP A 240 -12.26 2.88 -7.67
N TYR A 241 -11.06 2.33 -7.80
CA TYR A 241 -10.34 1.63 -6.72
C TYR A 241 -8.91 2.16 -6.62
N VAL A 242 -8.40 2.23 -5.39
CA VAL A 242 -6.97 2.44 -5.17
C VAL A 242 -6.24 1.12 -5.32
N ILE A 243 -5.19 1.11 -6.14
CA ILE A 243 -4.41 -0.08 -6.44
C ILE A 243 -3.02 0.05 -5.82
N SER A 244 -2.59 -0.96 -5.06
CA SER A 244 -1.28 -1.01 -4.45
C SER A 244 -0.25 -1.65 -5.37
N GLY A 245 0.95 -1.08 -5.42
CA GLY A 245 2.08 -1.66 -6.17
C GLY A 245 2.53 -3.02 -5.62
N PRO A 246 3.16 -3.85 -6.47
CA PRO A 246 3.63 -5.19 -6.12
C PRO A 246 4.84 -5.17 -5.17
N VAL A 247 5.23 -6.36 -4.68
CA VAL A 247 6.40 -6.52 -3.80
C VAL A 247 7.72 -6.26 -4.54
N TRP A 248 8.71 -5.72 -3.81
CA TRP A 248 10.13 -5.75 -4.18
C TRP A 248 10.86 -6.75 -3.30
N GLU A 249 11.54 -7.74 -3.89
CA GLU A 249 12.08 -8.89 -3.17
C GLU A 249 13.51 -8.70 -2.65
N TYR A 250 14.21 -7.67 -3.13
CA TYR A 250 15.62 -7.45 -2.78
C TYR A 250 15.74 -6.49 -1.60
N PHE A 251 16.53 -6.86 -0.61
CA PHE A 251 16.88 -5.98 0.51
C PHE A 251 18.33 -6.18 0.92
N ARG A 252 18.92 -5.13 1.44
CA ARG A 252 20.25 -5.16 2.03
C ARG A 252 20.24 -4.38 3.32
N VAL A 253 20.73 -4.99 4.39
CA VAL A 253 20.95 -4.31 5.66
C VAL A 253 22.30 -3.59 5.56
N SER A 254 22.31 -2.38 4.99
CA SER A 254 23.49 -1.51 4.96
C SER A 254 23.25 -0.30 5.86
N LYS A 255 24.21 -0.01 6.75
CA LYS A 255 24.20 1.21 7.54
C LYS A 255 24.89 2.39 6.83
N GLN A 256 25.55 2.16 5.72
CA GLN A 256 26.22 3.21 4.95
C GLN A 256 25.31 3.73 3.84
N MET A 257 24.91 4.98 3.98
CA MET A 257 24.36 5.75 2.87
C MET A 257 25.51 6.36 2.09
N MET A 258 25.51 6.25 0.76
CA MET A 258 26.53 6.86 -0.11
C MET A 258 26.27 8.36 -0.35
N PHE A 259 25.75 9.07 0.64
CA PHE A 259 25.32 10.48 0.49
C PHE A 259 26.46 11.52 0.38
N GLU A 260 27.72 11.13 0.32
CA GLU A 260 28.81 12.12 0.29
C GLU A 260 28.81 13.04 -0.93
N THR A 261 28.07 12.68 -1.97
CA THR A 261 27.91 13.53 -3.16
C THR A 261 26.55 13.28 -3.81
N LEU A 262 25.47 13.81 -3.22
CA LEU A 262 24.24 13.92 -4.01
C LEU A 262 24.48 14.91 -5.14
N PRO A 263 24.32 14.44 -6.38
CA PRO A 263 24.50 15.33 -7.53
C PRO A 263 23.44 16.43 -7.49
N THR A 264 23.71 17.51 -8.19
CA THR A 264 22.79 18.62 -8.49
C THR A 264 21.54 18.17 -9.30
N HIS A 265 21.31 16.85 -9.41
CA HIS A 265 20.21 16.24 -10.14
C HIS A 265 19.12 15.78 -9.17
N ASN A 266 17.86 15.84 -9.60
CA ASN A 266 16.74 15.32 -8.81
C ASN A 266 16.80 13.78 -8.69
N ILE A 267 16.04 13.23 -7.76
CA ILE A 267 16.03 11.78 -7.46
C ILE A 267 15.62 10.96 -8.69
N ASP A 268 14.64 11.43 -9.46
CA ASP A 268 14.13 10.75 -10.65
C ASP A 268 15.22 10.65 -11.72
N ASP A 269 15.95 11.72 -11.96
CA ASP A 269 17.10 11.77 -12.87
C ASP A 269 18.20 10.78 -12.45
N CYS A 270 18.52 10.74 -11.15
CA CYS A 270 19.50 9.79 -10.62
C CYS A 270 19.08 8.35 -10.87
N LEU A 271 17.84 8.01 -10.57
CA LEU A 271 17.33 6.65 -10.73
C LEU A 271 17.20 6.23 -12.20
N MET A 272 16.77 7.15 -13.07
CA MET A 272 16.68 6.90 -14.51
C MET A 272 18.06 6.71 -15.16
N LYS A 273 19.05 7.46 -14.70
CA LYS A 273 20.45 7.35 -15.18
C LYS A 273 21.27 6.31 -14.42
N ARG A 274 20.67 5.59 -13.47
CA ARG A 274 21.32 4.59 -12.58
C ARG A 274 22.51 5.16 -11.80
N ILE A 275 22.39 6.41 -11.38
CA ILE A 275 23.36 7.03 -10.47
C ILE A 275 23.04 6.51 -9.05
N PRO A 276 23.99 5.89 -8.34
CA PRO A 276 23.74 5.34 -7.00
C PRO A 276 23.30 6.41 -6.00
N ILE A 277 22.22 6.11 -5.25
CA ILE A 277 21.71 6.96 -4.17
C ILE A 277 21.99 6.30 -2.81
N VAL A 278 21.60 5.04 -2.65
CA VAL A 278 21.75 4.27 -1.40
C VAL A 278 22.60 3.02 -1.65
N ASN A 279 22.02 2.05 -2.33
CA ASN A 279 22.63 0.81 -2.80
C ASN A 279 21.71 0.18 -3.86
N ASN A 280 22.21 -0.80 -4.60
CA ASN A 280 21.47 -1.41 -5.74
C ASN A 280 20.09 -1.91 -5.36
N GLU A 281 19.93 -2.54 -4.18
CA GLU A 281 18.69 -3.12 -3.72
C GLU A 281 17.65 -2.03 -3.40
N ILE A 282 18.07 -0.96 -2.74
CA ILE A 282 17.21 0.17 -2.41
C ILE A 282 16.97 1.06 -3.63
N ASP A 283 17.98 1.32 -4.45
CA ASP A 283 17.84 2.12 -5.66
C ASP A 283 16.88 1.46 -6.67
N GLY A 284 16.89 0.12 -6.72
CA GLY A 284 15.89 -0.66 -7.46
C GLY A 284 14.47 -0.47 -6.91
N LEU A 285 14.31 -0.51 -5.58
CA LEU A 285 13.03 -0.23 -4.92
C LEU A 285 12.55 1.20 -5.22
N LEU A 286 13.41 2.21 -5.04
CA LEU A 286 13.08 3.61 -5.30
C LEU A 286 12.60 3.80 -6.74
N ARG A 287 13.30 3.20 -7.72
CA ARG A 287 12.92 3.24 -9.14
C ARG A 287 11.53 2.65 -9.36
N GLU A 288 11.23 1.50 -8.75
CA GLU A 288 9.89 0.91 -8.87
C GLU A 288 8.80 1.76 -8.24
N VAL A 289 9.05 2.36 -7.07
CA VAL A 289 8.06 3.24 -6.43
C VAL A 289 7.73 4.47 -7.30
N ILE A 290 8.73 5.04 -7.98
CA ILE A 290 8.50 6.14 -8.92
C ILE A 290 7.66 5.66 -10.11
N LEU A 291 7.97 4.49 -10.66
CA LEU A 291 7.19 3.91 -11.75
C LEU A 291 5.77 3.53 -11.29
N ASP A 292 5.60 3.01 -10.07
CA ASP A 292 4.28 2.77 -9.47
C ASP A 292 3.45 4.06 -9.47
N LYS A 293 3.99 5.17 -8.96
CA LYS A 293 3.32 6.48 -8.93
C LYS A 293 2.92 6.94 -10.34
N ALA A 294 3.85 6.87 -11.28
CA ALA A 294 3.63 7.28 -12.67
C ALA A 294 2.52 6.44 -13.34
N ASN A 295 2.36 5.19 -12.97
CA ASN A 295 1.34 4.27 -13.48
C ASN A 295 0.05 4.22 -12.63
N GLY A 296 -0.06 5.05 -11.59
CA GLY A 296 -1.30 5.23 -10.83
C GLY A 296 -1.47 4.32 -9.62
N PHE A 297 -0.45 3.56 -9.23
CA PHE A 297 -0.44 2.79 -7.98
C PHE A 297 -0.18 3.70 -6.76
N VAL A 298 -0.65 3.29 -5.58
CA VAL A 298 -0.49 4.00 -4.32
C VAL A 298 0.02 3.05 -3.24
N GLY A 299 1.19 3.33 -2.69
CA GLY A 299 1.86 2.43 -1.75
C GLY A 299 2.28 1.11 -2.41
N ARG A 300 2.79 0.19 -1.63
CA ARG A 300 3.16 -1.13 -2.13
C ARG A 300 3.34 -2.18 -1.02
N THR A 301 3.41 -3.43 -1.41
CA THR A 301 3.80 -4.53 -0.52
C THR A 301 5.30 -4.46 -0.22
N VAL A 302 5.64 -4.55 1.07
CA VAL A 302 7.03 -4.68 1.52
C VAL A 302 7.18 -5.91 2.41
N ILE A 303 8.37 -6.52 2.38
CA ILE A 303 8.71 -7.74 3.13
C ILE A 303 9.87 -7.53 4.10
N HIS A 304 10.47 -6.36 4.12
CA HIS A 304 11.56 -6.01 5.02
C HIS A 304 11.38 -4.60 5.61
N PRO A 305 11.64 -4.39 6.93
CA PRO A 305 11.44 -3.09 7.57
C PRO A 305 12.28 -1.96 6.95
N SER A 306 13.45 -2.27 6.38
CA SER A 306 14.30 -1.25 5.73
C SER A 306 13.63 -0.58 4.52
N HIS A 307 12.58 -1.15 3.95
CA HIS A 307 11.85 -0.56 2.81
C HIS A 307 10.88 0.54 3.21
N ILE A 308 10.40 0.52 4.47
CA ILE A 308 9.26 1.33 4.94
C ILE A 308 9.48 2.81 4.66
N LYS A 309 10.59 3.37 5.13
CA LYS A 309 10.87 4.81 5.01
C LYS A 309 10.99 5.27 3.56
N TYR A 310 11.59 4.46 2.70
CA TYR A 310 11.78 4.80 1.28
C TYR A 310 10.45 4.79 0.52
N VAL A 311 9.64 3.76 0.73
CA VAL A 311 8.32 3.68 0.08
C VAL A 311 7.43 4.84 0.55
N ASN A 312 7.36 5.09 1.86
CA ASN A 312 6.52 6.14 2.41
C ASN A 312 6.98 7.54 1.99
N ALA A 313 8.29 7.81 2.01
CA ALA A 313 8.81 9.11 1.60
C ALA A 313 8.45 9.46 0.16
N LEU A 314 8.60 8.50 -0.77
CA LEU A 314 8.26 8.73 -2.17
C LEU A 314 6.75 8.87 -2.45
N GLN A 315 5.87 8.58 -1.48
CA GLN A 315 4.44 8.88 -1.61
C GLN A 315 4.11 10.34 -1.29
N ALA A 316 4.98 11.10 -0.64
CA ALA A 316 4.79 12.53 -0.42
C ALA A 316 4.60 13.28 -1.75
N VAL A 317 3.96 14.43 -1.69
CA VAL A 317 3.58 15.25 -2.85
C VAL A 317 4.47 16.48 -2.90
N THR A 318 4.97 16.87 -4.06
CA THR A 318 5.68 18.15 -4.19
C THR A 318 4.72 19.32 -4.12
N LYS A 319 5.22 20.47 -3.67
CA LYS A 319 4.44 21.73 -3.63
C LYS A 319 3.87 22.10 -4.98
N GLU A 320 4.62 21.87 -6.05
CA GLU A 320 4.15 22.12 -7.42
C GLU A 320 2.96 21.23 -7.77
N GLU A 321 3.05 19.90 -7.53
CA GLU A 321 1.93 18.98 -7.77
C GLU A 321 0.71 19.35 -6.93
N TYR A 322 0.93 19.72 -5.66
CA TYR A 322 -0.14 20.11 -4.75
C TYR A 322 -0.87 21.38 -5.20
N ASN A 323 -0.12 22.44 -5.55
CA ASN A 323 -0.69 23.70 -5.99
C ASN A 323 -1.48 23.55 -7.29
N ASP A 324 -0.94 22.79 -8.26
CA ASP A 324 -1.65 22.43 -9.48
C ASP A 324 -2.95 21.66 -9.18
N ALA A 325 -2.89 20.66 -8.31
CA ALA A 325 -4.07 19.87 -7.95
C ALA A 325 -5.15 20.72 -7.26
N VAL A 326 -4.78 21.56 -6.30
CA VAL A 326 -5.72 22.47 -5.61
C VAL A 326 -6.35 23.47 -6.60
N SER A 327 -5.54 24.00 -7.51
CA SER A 327 -6.02 24.95 -8.54
C SER A 327 -7.00 24.29 -9.51
N ILE A 328 -6.73 23.04 -9.91
CA ILE A 328 -7.64 22.27 -10.78
C ILE A 328 -8.95 21.97 -10.06
N LEU A 329 -8.89 21.50 -8.81
CA LEU A 329 -10.08 21.14 -8.02
C LEU A 329 -10.92 22.37 -7.62
N GLY A 330 -10.29 23.51 -7.43
CA GLY A 330 -10.97 24.80 -7.12
C GLY A 330 -11.60 25.50 -8.32
N SER A 331 -11.39 24.98 -9.54
CA SER A 331 -11.88 25.64 -10.77
C SER A 331 -13.30 25.18 -11.13
N GLU A 332 -14.30 25.98 -10.82
CA GLU A 332 -15.70 25.67 -11.13
C GLU A 332 -16.06 25.74 -12.63
N LYS A 333 -15.32 26.54 -13.41
CA LYS A 333 -15.69 26.86 -14.80
C LYS A 333 -15.02 25.98 -15.86
N GLY A 334 -14.13 25.10 -15.45
CA GLY A 334 -13.28 24.37 -16.43
C GLY A 334 -12.32 25.33 -17.16
N GLY A 335 -11.69 24.84 -18.21
CA GLY A 335 -10.76 25.63 -19.04
C GLY A 335 -9.32 25.17 -18.89
N VAL A 336 -8.40 26.00 -19.36
CA VAL A 336 -6.96 25.75 -19.38
C VAL A 336 -6.27 26.94 -18.71
N PHE A 337 -5.31 26.67 -17.84
CA PHE A 337 -4.50 27.72 -17.21
C PHE A 337 -3.03 27.26 -17.11
N LYS A 338 -2.14 28.20 -16.98
CA LYS A 338 -0.72 27.97 -16.81
C LYS A 338 -0.45 27.52 -15.38
N GLY A 339 0.30 26.44 -15.18
CA GLY A 339 0.76 26.03 -13.85
C GLY A 339 1.57 27.15 -13.18
N GLU A 340 1.59 27.15 -11.84
CA GLU A 340 2.24 28.20 -11.04
C GLU A 340 3.71 28.39 -11.42
N CYS A 341 4.45 27.29 -11.62
CA CYS A 341 5.86 27.31 -12.06
C CYS A 341 6.04 27.72 -13.55
N GLY A 342 4.96 27.82 -14.30
CA GLY A 342 4.96 28.29 -15.67
C GLY A 342 5.58 27.35 -16.70
N ASN A 343 5.83 26.10 -16.34
CA ASN A 343 6.48 25.05 -17.13
C ASN A 343 5.48 24.09 -17.80
N LYS A 344 4.19 24.18 -17.48
CA LYS A 344 3.13 23.31 -18.02
C LYS A 344 1.77 24.01 -18.07
N MET A 345 0.87 23.43 -18.84
CA MET A 345 -0.53 23.84 -18.95
C MET A 345 -1.42 22.83 -18.23
N ASN A 346 -2.31 23.33 -17.38
CA ASN A 346 -3.28 22.55 -16.64
C ASN A 346 -4.67 22.65 -17.30
N GLU A 347 -5.21 21.53 -17.74
CA GLU A 347 -6.57 21.42 -18.26
C GLU A 347 -7.47 20.87 -17.17
N VAL A 348 -8.50 21.60 -16.77
CA VAL A 348 -9.32 21.21 -15.60
C VAL A 348 -9.94 19.83 -15.77
N LYS A 349 -10.73 19.61 -16.82
CA LYS A 349 -11.45 18.34 -17.01
C LYS A 349 -10.55 17.11 -17.13
N PRO A 350 -9.51 17.07 -18.02
CA PRO A 350 -8.64 15.90 -18.13
C PRO A 350 -7.83 15.61 -16.87
N HIS A 351 -7.47 16.64 -16.10
CA HIS A 351 -6.60 16.50 -14.94
C HIS A 351 -7.36 16.35 -13.59
N THR A 352 -8.70 16.45 -13.56
CA THR A 352 -9.47 16.36 -12.31
C THR A 352 -9.19 15.07 -11.53
N THR A 353 -9.20 13.92 -12.20
CA THR A 353 -8.96 12.62 -11.56
C THR A 353 -7.53 12.51 -11.01
N TRP A 354 -6.55 13.06 -11.73
CA TRP A 354 -5.17 13.17 -11.24
C TRP A 354 -5.09 14.08 -10.01
N ALA A 355 -5.72 15.24 -10.08
CA ALA A 355 -5.71 16.23 -8.99
C ALA A 355 -6.34 15.67 -7.70
N GLN A 356 -7.43 14.91 -7.80
CA GLN A 356 -8.04 14.22 -6.67
C GLN A 356 -7.06 13.23 -6.02
N LYS A 357 -6.34 12.42 -6.82
CA LYS A 357 -5.34 11.47 -6.34
C LYS A 357 -4.17 12.18 -5.64
N ILE A 358 -3.65 13.27 -6.21
CA ILE A 358 -2.59 14.07 -5.60
C ILE A 358 -3.07 14.67 -4.28
N TYR A 359 -4.26 15.26 -4.25
CA TYR A 359 -4.83 15.85 -3.04
C TYR A 359 -4.99 14.80 -1.93
N MET A 360 -5.53 13.61 -2.22
CA MET A 360 -5.66 12.55 -1.22
C MET A 360 -4.30 12.05 -0.71
N ARG A 361 -3.30 11.93 -1.60
CA ARG A 361 -1.92 11.58 -1.20
C ARG A 361 -1.31 12.65 -0.32
N SER A 362 -1.51 13.94 -0.62
CA SER A 362 -0.98 15.03 0.20
C SER A 362 -1.52 15.00 1.62
N ARG A 363 -2.78 14.63 1.82
CA ARG A 363 -3.37 14.44 3.15
C ARG A 363 -2.69 13.31 3.93
N GLY A 364 -2.41 12.16 3.28
CA GLY A 364 -1.80 11.01 3.93
C GLY A 364 -0.29 11.15 4.17
N TYR A 365 0.44 11.79 3.24
CA TYR A 365 1.92 11.77 3.23
C TYR A 365 2.56 13.16 3.35
N GLY A 366 1.78 14.22 3.34
CA GLY A 366 2.27 15.60 3.41
C GLY A 366 2.78 16.14 2.08
N VAL A 367 3.08 17.43 2.09
CA VAL A 367 3.61 18.19 0.94
C VAL A 367 5.04 18.64 1.26
N ILE A 368 5.96 18.31 0.38
CA ILE A 368 7.38 18.69 0.44
C ILE A 368 7.67 19.84 -0.53
N GLU A 369 8.71 20.63 -0.30
CA GLU A 369 9.00 21.81 -1.13
C GLU A 369 9.34 21.42 -2.57
N ASN A 370 10.19 20.40 -2.76
CA ASN A 370 10.59 19.94 -4.09
C ASN A 370 11.10 18.48 -4.07
N GLU A 371 11.42 17.91 -5.23
CA GLU A 371 11.84 16.51 -5.38
C GLU A 371 13.12 16.15 -4.62
N ASN A 372 14.02 17.10 -4.34
CA ASN A 372 15.24 16.82 -3.57
C ASN A 372 14.91 16.50 -2.10
N ASP A 373 13.76 16.95 -1.61
CA ASP A 373 13.32 16.70 -0.25
C ASP A 373 12.87 15.26 0.00
N PHE A 374 12.61 14.47 -1.04
CA PHE A 374 12.40 13.03 -0.85
C PHE A 374 13.58 12.38 -0.13
N ILE A 375 14.81 12.77 -0.50
CA ILE A 375 16.03 12.24 0.13
C ILE A 375 16.14 12.73 1.57
N ASN A 376 15.88 14.00 1.80
CA ASN A 376 15.89 14.58 3.16
C ASN A 376 14.85 13.88 4.05
N LEU A 377 13.71 13.53 3.50
CA LEU A 377 12.60 12.91 4.24
C LEU A 377 12.94 11.49 4.71
N PHE A 378 13.62 10.65 3.90
CA PHE A 378 14.01 9.31 4.34
C PHE A 378 15.41 9.20 4.95
N SER A 379 16.18 10.29 4.95
CA SER A 379 17.48 10.36 5.64
C SER A 379 17.24 10.63 7.13
N GLU A 380 17.77 9.76 7.97
CA GLU A 380 17.85 10.03 9.42
C GLU A 380 18.99 11.04 9.64
N LYS A 381 18.69 12.14 10.32
CA LYS A 381 19.71 13.10 10.76
C LYS A 381 20.43 12.59 11.99
#